data_b9399ed08086936ba452a0c21a504188
#
_entry.id   b9399ed08086936ba452a0c21a504188
#
_cell.length_a   1.000
_cell.length_b   1.000
_cell.length_c   1.000
_cell.angle_alpha   90.00
_cell.angle_beta   90.00
_cell.angle_gamma   90.00
#
_symmetry.space_group_name_H-M   'P 1'
#
loop_
_entity.id
_entity.type
_entity.pdbx_description
1 polymer ?
#
loop_
_entity_poly.entity_id
_entity_poly.type
_entity_poly.pdbx_seq_one_letter_code
_entity_poly.pdbx_strand_id
1 'polypeptide(L)'
;VTAPAWHEEPIAKKHDRKAFDCGQEDLNRFVHQYARQAHEHGASKTYVAVDDSDGTTILGYYTLSPAQVDFYRVPEAARLNLGRHDVGGFRLARLAVSTALQGQGLGGQLLVAAARRCMQASQEVGGTALMIDAKDERVAQWYCSYGAVRLNDAPLSLLLPFGVLTAALRKAGREEEWLRAYPAPIA
;
A
#
# COMPACT_ATOMS: atom_id res chain seq x y z
N VAL A 1 19.10 15.25 0.49
CA VAL A 1 19.53 14.06 -0.28
C VAL A 1 18.30 13.54 -0.98
N THR A 2 18.33 13.47 -2.31
CA THR A 2 17.22 12.91 -3.11
C THR A 2 17.25 11.38 -2.94
N ALA A 3 16.09 10.76 -2.78
CA ALA A 3 16.01 9.30 -2.76
C ALA A 3 16.67 8.72 -4.05
N PRO A 4 17.38 7.57 -3.96
CA PRO A 4 17.97 6.95 -5.14
C PRO A 4 16.90 6.61 -6.17
N ALA A 5 17.28 6.46 -7.42
CA ALA A 5 16.40 5.91 -8.46
C ALA A 5 16.03 4.46 -8.07
N TRP A 6 14.77 4.10 -8.26
CA TRP A 6 14.25 2.79 -7.87
C TRP A 6 13.12 2.34 -8.79
N HIS A 7 12.92 1.05 -8.83
CA HIS A 7 11.77 0.43 -9.46
C HIS A 7 11.08 -0.56 -8.51
N GLU A 8 9.85 -0.91 -8.84
CA GLU A 8 9.06 -1.87 -8.07
C GLU A 8 9.10 -3.24 -8.73
N GLU A 9 9.34 -4.27 -7.92
CA GLU A 9 9.22 -5.66 -8.38
C GLU A 9 8.71 -6.61 -7.29
N PRO A 10 8.18 -7.80 -7.66
CA PRO A 10 7.81 -8.82 -6.69
C PRO A 10 9.02 -9.26 -5.86
N ILE A 11 8.83 -9.48 -4.56
CA ILE A 11 9.91 -9.98 -3.70
C ILE A 11 10.44 -11.32 -4.20
N ALA A 12 11.76 -11.44 -4.33
CA ALA A 12 12.42 -12.62 -4.88
C ALA A 12 13.68 -13.02 -4.08
N LYS A 13 14.29 -14.14 -4.43
CA LYS A 13 15.50 -14.64 -3.76
C LYS A 13 16.69 -13.70 -3.94
N LYS A 14 16.77 -12.97 -5.04
CA LYS A 14 17.89 -12.05 -5.36
C LYS A 14 17.99 -10.86 -4.41
N HIS A 15 16.88 -10.45 -3.76
CA HIS A 15 16.85 -9.27 -2.91
C HIS A 15 17.58 -9.50 -1.58
N ASP A 16 18.36 -8.52 -1.17
CA ASP A 16 19.01 -8.54 0.15
C ASP A 16 18.02 -8.18 1.25
N ARG A 17 17.18 -9.14 1.61
CA ARG A 17 16.15 -9.00 2.63
C ARG A 17 16.76 -8.81 4.03
N LYS A 18 17.94 -9.40 4.29
CA LYS A 18 18.56 -9.38 5.62
C LYS A 18 19.14 -8.03 5.97
N ALA A 19 19.58 -7.26 4.99
CA ALA A 19 20.10 -5.92 5.20
C ALA A 19 19.00 -4.86 5.41
N PHE A 20 17.74 -5.19 5.11
CA PHE A 20 16.63 -4.23 5.25
C PHE A 20 16.37 -3.93 6.73
N ASP A 21 16.34 -2.64 7.07
CA ASP A 21 15.97 -2.15 8.40
C ASP A 21 15.10 -0.89 8.31
N CYS A 22 13.87 -0.98 8.79
CA CYS A 22 12.92 0.13 8.89
C CYS A 22 12.75 0.65 10.33
N GLY A 23 13.54 0.17 11.29
CA GLY A 23 13.44 0.53 12.69
C GLY A 23 12.24 -0.09 13.43
N GLN A 24 11.54 -1.06 12.82
CA GLN A 24 10.42 -1.79 13.42
C GLN A 24 10.70 -3.30 13.31
N GLU A 25 10.95 -3.94 14.44
CA GLU A 25 11.39 -5.34 14.49
C GLU A 25 10.43 -6.31 13.80
N ASP A 26 9.11 -6.14 14.02
CA ASP A 26 8.10 -7.03 13.40
C ASP A 26 8.07 -6.91 11.88
N LEU A 27 8.25 -5.70 11.33
CA LEU A 27 8.32 -5.46 9.90
C LEU A 27 9.62 -5.99 9.31
N ASN A 28 10.75 -5.79 10.00
CA ASN A 28 12.05 -6.34 9.62
C ASN A 28 11.99 -7.88 9.61
N ARG A 29 11.53 -8.49 10.69
CA ARG A 29 11.39 -9.95 10.81
C ARG A 29 10.51 -10.52 9.69
N PHE A 30 9.42 -9.86 9.34
CA PHE A 30 8.56 -10.32 8.26
C PHE A 30 9.30 -10.37 6.91
N VAL A 31 9.96 -9.29 6.49
CA VAL A 31 10.67 -9.27 5.20
C VAL A 31 11.87 -10.20 5.19
N HIS A 32 12.57 -10.35 6.32
CA HIS A 32 13.72 -11.24 6.44
C HIS A 32 13.35 -12.72 6.30
N GLN A 33 12.22 -13.13 6.90
CA GLN A 33 11.93 -14.55 7.11
C GLN A 33 10.72 -15.06 6.34
N TYR A 34 9.64 -14.26 6.23
CA TYR A 34 8.32 -14.75 5.81
C TYR A 34 7.84 -14.22 4.46
N ALA A 35 8.17 -12.98 4.12
CA ALA A 35 7.57 -12.26 2.99
C ALA A 35 7.69 -13.02 1.65
N ARG A 36 8.86 -13.57 1.34
CA ARG A 36 9.09 -14.32 0.10
C ARG A 36 8.25 -15.59 0.04
N GLN A 37 8.26 -16.38 1.11
CA GLN A 37 7.49 -17.62 1.17
C GLN A 37 5.97 -17.36 1.08
N ALA A 38 5.47 -16.36 1.80
CA ALA A 38 4.06 -15.95 1.73
C ALA A 38 3.68 -15.49 0.32
N HIS A 39 4.58 -14.78 -0.36
CA HIS A 39 4.39 -14.35 -1.74
C HIS A 39 4.31 -15.54 -2.71
N GLU A 40 5.25 -16.47 -2.62
CA GLU A 40 5.33 -17.66 -3.47
C GLU A 40 4.11 -18.57 -3.29
N HIS A 41 3.66 -18.77 -2.05
CA HIS A 41 2.49 -19.62 -1.73
C HIS A 41 1.14 -18.92 -1.93
N GLY A 42 1.12 -17.62 -2.27
CA GLY A 42 -0.11 -16.87 -2.53
C GLY A 42 -0.89 -16.44 -1.28
N ALA A 43 -0.34 -16.63 -0.08
CA ALA A 43 -0.99 -16.17 1.16
C ALA A 43 -1.10 -14.63 1.23
N SER A 44 -0.10 -13.95 0.70
CA SER A 44 -0.08 -12.51 0.48
C SER A 44 0.91 -12.16 -0.63
N LYS A 45 0.80 -10.98 -1.20
CA LYS A 45 1.74 -10.51 -2.24
C LYS A 45 2.57 -9.35 -1.72
N THR A 46 3.89 -9.53 -1.72
CA THR A 46 4.85 -8.49 -1.30
C THR A 46 5.61 -7.96 -2.49
N TYR A 47 5.68 -6.65 -2.59
CA TYR A 47 6.43 -5.91 -3.61
C TYR A 47 7.46 -5.03 -2.92
N VAL A 48 8.62 -4.91 -3.52
CA VAL A 48 9.77 -4.19 -3.00
C VAL A 48 10.15 -3.05 -3.94
N ALA A 49 10.49 -1.90 -3.36
CA ALA A 49 11.24 -0.87 -4.07
C ALA A 49 12.71 -1.25 -4.01
N VAL A 50 13.32 -1.44 -5.16
CA VAL A 50 14.70 -1.90 -5.32
C VAL A 50 15.55 -0.76 -5.85
N ASP A 51 16.74 -0.57 -5.28
CA ASP A 51 17.72 0.40 -5.76
C ASP A 51 18.17 0.03 -7.19
N ASP A 52 18.02 0.96 -8.15
CA ASP A 52 18.39 0.74 -9.53
C ASP A 52 19.91 0.55 -9.71
N SER A 53 20.72 1.00 -8.76
CA SER A 53 22.18 0.91 -8.84
C SER A 53 22.73 -0.50 -8.71
N ASP A 54 22.02 -1.38 -7.96
CA ASP A 54 22.49 -2.74 -7.70
C ASP A 54 21.43 -3.83 -8.00
N GLY A 55 20.15 -3.45 -8.12
CA GLY A 55 19.05 -4.38 -8.39
C GLY A 55 18.75 -5.38 -7.28
N THR A 56 19.27 -5.17 -6.06
CA THR A 56 19.15 -6.10 -4.93
C THR A 56 18.79 -5.45 -3.61
N THR A 57 19.22 -4.21 -3.37
CA THR A 57 18.97 -3.47 -2.12
C THR A 57 17.51 -3.06 -2.02
N ILE A 58 16.83 -3.48 -0.94
CA ILE A 58 15.44 -3.10 -0.66
C ILE A 58 15.41 -1.75 0.03
N LEU A 59 14.80 -0.76 -0.62
CA LEU A 59 14.59 0.60 -0.10
C LEU A 59 13.30 0.73 0.71
N GLY A 60 12.31 -0.11 0.40
CA GLY A 60 11.03 -0.19 1.07
C GLY A 60 10.20 -1.33 0.50
N TYR A 61 9.09 -1.65 1.15
CA TYR A 61 8.19 -2.68 0.66
C TYR A 61 6.75 -2.45 1.11
N TYR A 62 5.82 -3.10 0.44
CA TYR A 62 4.46 -3.26 0.91
C TYR A 62 3.94 -4.68 0.66
N THR A 63 2.94 -5.07 1.45
CA THR A 63 2.31 -6.40 1.36
C THR A 63 0.80 -6.25 1.26
N LEU A 64 0.20 -6.96 0.31
CA LEU A 64 -1.22 -6.96 0.00
C LEU A 64 -1.84 -8.34 0.18
N SER A 65 -3.09 -8.37 0.63
CA SER A 65 -3.96 -9.56 0.63
C SER A 65 -5.41 -9.15 0.34
N PRO A 66 -6.28 -10.08 -0.12
CA PRO A 66 -7.71 -9.83 -0.20
C PRO A 66 -8.29 -9.52 1.19
N ALA A 67 -9.30 -8.66 1.24
CA ALA A 67 -9.98 -8.31 2.48
C ALA A 67 -11.40 -7.81 2.22
N GLN A 68 -12.21 -7.76 3.28
CA GLN A 68 -13.50 -7.07 3.30
C GLN A 68 -13.73 -6.42 4.64
N VAL A 69 -14.60 -5.44 4.68
CA VAL A 69 -15.06 -4.78 5.90
C VAL A 69 -16.59 -4.68 5.89
N ASP A 70 -17.20 -4.89 7.05
CA ASP A 70 -18.64 -4.72 7.23
C ASP A 70 -19.04 -3.27 6.91
N PHE A 71 -20.08 -3.12 6.09
CA PHE A 71 -20.59 -1.84 5.66
C PHE A 71 -20.91 -0.88 6.82
N TYR A 72 -21.44 -1.41 7.94
CA TYR A 72 -21.83 -0.59 9.09
C TYR A 72 -20.64 -0.07 9.90
N ARG A 73 -19.46 -0.65 9.74
CA ARG A 73 -18.23 -0.13 10.34
C ARG A 73 -17.70 1.10 9.61
N VAL A 74 -18.06 1.28 8.34
CA VAL A 74 -17.67 2.45 7.55
C VAL A 74 -18.48 3.67 7.99
N PRO A 75 -17.87 4.85 8.22
CA PRO A 75 -18.59 6.08 8.53
C PRO A 75 -19.62 6.43 7.45
N GLU A 76 -20.80 6.92 7.86
CA GLU A 76 -21.91 7.22 6.95
C GLU A 76 -21.49 8.14 5.80
N ALA A 77 -20.71 9.16 6.09
CA ALA A 77 -20.20 10.11 5.07
C ALA A 77 -19.32 9.44 4.00
N ALA A 78 -18.70 8.29 4.32
CA ALA A 78 -17.86 7.55 3.40
C ALA A 78 -18.59 6.39 2.69
N ARG A 79 -19.87 6.14 3.02
CA ARG A 79 -20.69 5.10 2.39
C ARG A 79 -21.24 5.49 1.02
N LEU A 80 -21.08 6.74 0.61
CA LEU A 80 -21.51 7.22 -0.71
C LEU A 80 -20.85 6.37 -1.81
N ASN A 81 -21.67 5.79 -2.67
CA ASN A 81 -21.27 4.87 -3.76
C ASN A 81 -20.78 3.48 -3.30
N LEU A 82 -20.87 3.15 -2.02
CA LEU A 82 -20.73 1.76 -1.55
C LEU A 82 -22.11 1.11 -1.55
N GLY A 83 -22.22 -0.11 -2.07
CA GLY A 83 -23.44 -0.92 -1.94
C GLY A 83 -23.72 -1.21 -0.45
N ARG A 84 -24.97 -1.58 -0.09
CA ARG A 84 -25.37 -1.92 1.29
C ARG A 84 -24.89 -3.32 1.72
N HIS A 85 -23.77 -3.78 1.17
CA HIS A 85 -23.14 -5.06 1.47
C HIS A 85 -21.75 -4.81 1.99
N ASP A 86 -21.09 -5.83 2.51
CA ASP A 86 -19.71 -5.77 2.90
C ASP A 86 -18.84 -5.18 1.80
N VAL A 87 -17.95 -4.28 2.18
CA VAL A 87 -17.06 -3.58 1.26
C VAL A 87 -15.88 -4.49 0.95
N GLY A 88 -15.87 -5.06 -0.25
CA GLY A 88 -14.76 -5.84 -0.76
C GLY A 88 -13.59 -4.96 -1.18
N GLY A 89 -12.39 -5.47 -0.98
CA GLY A 89 -11.15 -4.77 -1.37
C GLY A 89 -9.91 -5.55 -0.99
N PHE A 90 -8.88 -4.82 -0.63
CA PHE A 90 -7.57 -5.38 -0.32
C PHE A 90 -7.04 -4.80 1.00
N ARG A 91 -6.33 -5.61 1.76
CA ARG A 91 -5.61 -5.16 2.94
C ARG A 91 -4.20 -4.74 2.57
N LEU A 92 -3.83 -3.52 2.90
CA LEU A 92 -2.44 -3.12 3.00
C LEU A 92 -1.90 -3.64 4.33
N ALA A 93 -1.46 -4.89 4.31
CA ALA A 93 -1.06 -5.59 5.53
C ALA A 93 0.23 -5.03 6.14
N ARG A 94 1.14 -4.51 5.29
CA ARG A 94 2.41 -3.90 5.70
C ARG A 94 2.83 -2.83 4.71
N LEU A 95 3.46 -1.78 5.24
CA LEU A 95 4.15 -0.75 4.48
C LEU A 95 5.38 -0.31 5.29
N ALA A 96 6.56 -0.43 4.72
CA ALA A 96 7.79 -0.08 5.41
C ALA A 96 8.80 0.57 4.46
N VAL A 97 9.56 1.53 5.00
CA VAL A 97 10.64 2.24 4.31
C VAL A 97 11.91 2.13 5.15
N SER A 98 13.04 1.84 4.51
CA SER A 98 14.35 1.82 5.15
C SER A 98 14.58 3.09 5.97
N THR A 99 15.17 2.95 7.15
CA THR A 99 15.46 4.08 8.06
C THR A 99 16.23 5.21 7.38
N ALA A 100 17.15 4.88 6.46
CA ALA A 100 17.93 5.84 5.69
C ALA A 100 17.08 6.73 4.75
N LEU A 101 15.87 6.29 4.37
CA LEU A 101 14.99 6.97 3.39
C LEU A 101 13.66 7.45 3.97
N GLN A 102 13.45 7.26 5.27
CA GLN A 102 12.25 7.79 5.93
C GLN A 102 12.23 9.33 5.87
N GLY A 103 11.02 9.88 5.75
CA GLY A 103 10.84 11.34 5.61
C GLY A 103 11.13 11.91 4.22
N GLN A 104 11.58 11.08 3.25
CA GLN A 104 11.91 11.52 1.88
C GLN A 104 10.81 11.22 0.85
N GLY A 105 9.59 10.87 1.30
CA GLY A 105 8.43 10.68 0.42
C GLY A 105 8.23 9.26 -0.13
N LEU A 106 9.20 8.34 0.02
CA LEU A 106 9.09 6.97 -0.51
C LEU A 106 7.86 6.21 0.02
N GLY A 107 7.49 6.41 1.30
CA GLY A 107 6.29 5.78 1.87
C GLY A 107 5.01 6.15 1.13
N GLY A 108 4.85 7.40 0.73
CA GLY A 108 3.71 7.87 -0.08
C GLY A 108 3.71 7.26 -1.48
N GLN A 109 4.89 7.15 -2.10
CA GLN A 109 5.02 6.51 -3.41
C GLN A 109 4.64 5.03 -3.35
N LEU A 110 5.08 4.31 -2.30
CA LEU A 110 4.70 2.91 -2.07
C LEU A 110 3.20 2.74 -1.79
N LEU A 111 2.58 3.64 -1.03
CA LEU A 111 1.12 3.63 -0.82
C LEU A 111 0.37 3.78 -2.14
N VAL A 112 0.78 4.72 -2.98
CA VAL A 112 0.20 4.94 -4.31
C VAL A 112 0.42 3.72 -5.21
N ALA A 113 1.60 3.12 -5.20
CA ALA A 113 1.91 1.90 -5.95
C ALA A 113 1.04 0.72 -5.52
N ALA A 114 0.88 0.53 -4.20
CA ALA A 114 0.01 -0.49 -3.63
C ALA A 114 -1.46 -0.31 -4.04
N ALA A 115 -2.00 0.91 -3.90
CA ALA A 115 -3.37 1.22 -4.30
C ALA A 115 -3.61 1.01 -5.79
N ARG A 116 -2.68 1.45 -6.63
CA ARG A 116 -2.73 1.26 -8.08
C ARG A 116 -2.78 -0.22 -8.45
N ARG A 117 -1.92 -1.06 -7.85
CA ARG A 117 -1.93 -2.51 -8.06
C ARG A 117 -3.26 -3.14 -7.66
N CYS A 118 -3.84 -2.70 -6.55
CA CYS A 118 -5.16 -3.15 -6.11
C CYS A 118 -6.27 -2.71 -7.06
N MET A 119 -6.20 -1.51 -7.60
CA MET A 119 -7.15 -1.04 -8.62
C MET A 119 -7.07 -1.85 -9.91
N GLN A 120 -5.87 -2.26 -10.34
CA GLN A 120 -5.71 -3.18 -11.48
C GLN A 120 -6.37 -4.53 -11.18
N ALA A 121 -6.05 -5.14 -10.04
CA ALA A 121 -6.65 -6.41 -9.64
C ALA A 121 -8.18 -6.30 -9.50
N SER A 122 -8.70 -5.15 -9.05
CA SER A 122 -10.14 -4.94 -8.88
C SER A 122 -10.92 -4.91 -10.19
N GLN A 123 -10.28 -4.66 -11.31
CA GLN A 123 -10.91 -4.75 -12.64
C GLN A 123 -11.27 -6.20 -13.00
N GLU A 124 -10.51 -7.16 -12.47
CA GLU A 124 -10.69 -8.59 -12.73
C GLU A 124 -11.58 -9.26 -11.67
N VAL A 125 -11.43 -8.87 -10.39
CA VAL A 125 -12.04 -9.58 -9.26
C VAL A 125 -12.97 -8.71 -8.41
N GLY A 126 -13.11 -7.44 -8.70
CA GLY A 126 -13.83 -6.49 -7.87
C GLY A 126 -12.99 -5.97 -6.69
N GLY A 127 -13.58 -5.06 -5.91
CA GLY A 127 -12.93 -4.38 -4.78
C GLY A 127 -12.84 -2.87 -4.99
N THR A 128 -13.03 -2.09 -3.93
CA THR A 128 -13.22 -0.64 -4.03
C THR A 128 -12.30 0.16 -3.13
N ALA A 129 -11.56 -0.49 -2.23
CA ALA A 129 -10.79 0.21 -1.21
C ALA A 129 -9.59 -0.60 -0.70
N LEU A 130 -8.62 0.11 -0.09
CA LEU A 130 -7.62 -0.47 0.81
C LEU A 130 -8.14 -0.42 2.25
N MET A 131 -8.00 -1.54 2.96
CA MET A 131 -8.16 -1.64 4.40
C MET A 131 -6.77 -1.57 5.04
N ILE A 132 -6.61 -0.70 6.03
CA ILE A 132 -5.32 -0.38 6.63
C ILE A 132 -5.46 -0.43 8.15
N ASP A 133 -4.57 -1.14 8.83
CA ASP A 133 -4.44 -1.09 10.27
C ASP A 133 -3.18 -0.29 10.63
N ALA A 134 -3.38 0.92 11.15
CA ALA A 134 -2.28 1.78 11.58
C ALA A 134 -1.77 1.34 12.96
N LYS A 135 -0.46 1.35 13.15
CA LYS A 135 0.15 0.95 14.42
C LYS A 135 -0.08 1.95 15.56
N ASP A 136 -0.29 3.20 15.23
CA ASP A 136 -0.48 4.30 16.16
C ASP A 136 -1.24 5.47 15.52
N GLU A 137 -1.59 6.45 16.35
CA GLU A 137 -2.35 7.64 15.95
C GLU A 137 -1.62 8.47 14.89
N ARG A 138 -0.31 8.62 14.99
CA ARG A 138 0.50 9.39 14.04
C ARG A 138 0.46 8.75 12.64
N VAL A 139 0.55 7.43 12.58
CA VAL A 139 0.46 6.67 11.32
C VAL A 139 -0.97 6.71 10.77
N ALA A 140 -2.00 6.60 11.64
CA ALA A 140 -3.39 6.76 11.21
C ALA A 140 -3.64 8.13 10.58
N GLN A 141 -3.16 9.21 11.23
CA GLN A 141 -3.27 10.57 10.70
C GLN A 141 -2.55 10.73 9.36
N TRP A 142 -1.39 10.07 9.19
CA TRP A 142 -0.69 10.08 7.91
C TRP A 142 -1.52 9.44 6.79
N TYR A 143 -2.18 8.30 7.02
CA TYR A 143 -3.10 7.72 6.04
C TYR A 143 -4.32 8.61 5.78
N CYS A 144 -4.85 9.28 6.82
CA CYS A 144 -5.95 10.24 6.66
C CYS A 144 -5.57 11.39 5.73
N SER A 145 -4.32 11.82 5.69
CA SER A 145 -3.84 12.87 4.77
C SER A 145 -3.94 12.47 3.28
N TYR A 146 -4.04 11.16 3.00
CA TYR A 146 -4.32 10.62 1.67
C TYR A 146 -5.81 10.35 1.41
N GLY A 147 -6.67 10.68 2.36
CA GLY A 147 -8.12 10.51 2.26
C GLY A 147 -8.66 9.21 2.87
N ALA A 148 -7.86 8.49 3.65
CA ALA A 148 -8.37 7.36 4.42
C ALA A 148 -9.32 7.84 5.51
N VAL A 149 -10.38 7.06 5.76
CA VAL A 149 -11.36 7.31 6.83
C VAL A 149 -11.25 6.23 7.91
N ARG A 150 -11.41 6.63 9.16
CA ARG A 150 -11.39 5.72 10.31
C ARG A 150 -12.68 4.93 10.38
N LEU A 151 -12.60 3.66 10.75
CA LEU A 151 -13.79 2.86 11.03
C LEU A 151 -14.46 3.29 12.34
N ASN A 152 -15.78 3.13 12.44
CA ASN A 152 -16.57 3.62 13.57
C ASN A 152 -16.17 2.96 14.92
N ASP A 153 -15.79 1.69 14.88
CA ASP A 153 -15.51 0.86 16.06
C ASP A 153 -14.02 0.68 16.35
N ALA A 154 -13.15 1.13 15.44
CA ALA A 154 -11.71 0.91 15.52
C ALA A 154 -10.95 2.09 14.90
N PRO A 155 -10.58 3.12 15.65
CA PRO A 155 -10.02 4.36 15.11
C PRO A 155 -8.63 4.21 14.47
N LEU A 156 -7.92 3.12 14.73
CA LEU A 156 -6.65 2.78 14.06
C LEU A 156 -6.85 1.88 12.84
N SER A 157 -8.06 1.37 12.60
CA SER A 157 -8.43 0.69 11.37
C SER A 157 -9.08 1.68 10.40
N LEU A 158 -8.56 1.75 9.19
CA LEU A 158 -8.94 2.74 8.20
C LEU A 158 -9.38 2.08 6.89
N LEU A 159 -10.23 2.79 6.16
CA LEU A 159 -10.62 2.49 4.80
C LEU A 159 -10.14 3.62 3.88
N LEU A 160 -9.39 3.29 2.85
CA LEU A 160 -8.99 4.24 1.81
C LEU A 160 -9.67 3.86 0.49
N PRO A 161 -10.81 4.49 0.16
CA PRO A 161 -11.51 4.26 -1.11
C PRO A 161 -10.63 4.66 -2.30
N PHE A 162 -10.59 3.87 -3.35
CA PHE A 162 -9.76 4.15 -4.53
C PHE A 162 -10.12 5.46 -5.20
N GLY A 163 -11.42 5.78 -5.30
CA GLY A 163 -11.88 7.04 -5.89
C GLY A 163 -11.41 8.28 -5.11
N VAL A 164 -11.33 8.18 -3.78
CA VAL A 164 -10.85 9.28 -2.92
C VAL A 164 -9.35 9.50 -3.11
N LEU A 165 -8.55 8.43 -3.13
CA LEU A 165 -7.13 8.54 -3.40
C LEU A 165 -6.85 9.14 -4.78
N THR A 166 -7.57 8.68 -5.81
CA THR A 166 -7.44 9.22 -7.18
C THR A 166 -7.75 10.71 -7.23
N ALA A 167 -8.83 11.15 -6.56
CA ALA A 167 -9.19 12.56 -6.48
C ALA A 167 -8.14 13.40 -5.74
N ALA A 168 -7.57 12.87 -4.65
CA ALA A 168 -6.52 13.54 -3.88
C ALA A 168 -5.24 13.73 -4.72
N LEU A 169 -4.83 12.73 -5.47
CA LEU A 169 -3.67 12.78 -6.36
C LEU A 169 -3.85 13.79 -7.49
N ARG A 170 -5.05 13.83 -8.10
CA ARG A 170 -5.40 14.85 -9.12
C ARG A 170 -5.30 16.26 -8.56
N LYS A 171 -5.89 16.49 -7.40
CA LYS A 171 -5.85 17.81 -6.74
C LYS A 171 -4.42 18.25 -6.41
N ALA A 172 -3.53 17.31 -6.09
CA ALA A 172 -2.14 17.58 -5.81
C ALA A 172 -1.26 17.78 -7.05
N GLY A 173 -1.82 17.73 -8.28
CA GLY A 173 -1.07 17.83 -9.54
C GLY A 173 -0.15 16.64 -9.81
N ARG A 174 -0.36 15.50 -9.13
CA ARG A 174 0.44 14.27 -9.26
C ARG A 174 -0.19 13.24 -10.19
N GLU A 175 -1.14 13.68 -11.01
CA GLU A 175 -1.86 12.81 -11.95
C GLU A 175 -0.93 12.18 -12.99
N GLU A 176 0.10 12.88 -13.43
CA GLU A 176 1.07 12.34 -14.37
C GLU A 176 1.91 11.20 -13.80
N GLU A 177 2.32 11.27 -12.52
CA GLU A 177 2.97 10.14 -11.83
C GLU A 177 2.04 8.93 -11.76
N TRP A 178 0.76 9.19 -11.54
CA TRP A 178 -0.28 8.18 -11.54
C TRP A 178 -0.46 7.52 -12.92
N LEU A 179 -0.57 8.32 -13.99
CA LEU A 179 -0.82 7.85 -15.36
C LEU A 179 0.41 7.17 -15.99
N ARG A 180 1.64 7.64 -15.74
CA ARG A 180 2.86 6.99 -16.23
C ARG A 180 3.04 5.58 -15.72
N ALA A 181 2.52 5.33 -14.56
CA ALA A 181 2.60 4.03 -13.93
C ALA A 181 1.37 3.15 -14.22
N TYR A 182 0.40 3.66 -14.97
CA TYR A 182 -0.85 2.99 -15.35
C TYR A 182 -1.04 3.13 -16.87
N PRO A 183 -0.41 2.30 -17.69
CA PRO A 183 -0.81 2.25 -19.08
C PRO A 183 -2.28 1.87 -19.14
N ALA A 184 -3.08 2.64 -19.90
CA ALA A 184 -4.46 2.29 -20.16
C ALA A 184 -4.55 0.82 -20.59
N PRO A 185 -5.62 0.08 -20.19
CA PRO A 185 -5.79 -1.28 -20.67
C PRO A 185 -5.68 -1.28 -22.19
N ILE A 186 -4.85 -2.17 -22.70
CA ILE A 186 -4.77 -2.41 -24.13
C ILE A 186 -6.16 -2.90 -24.54
N ALA A 187 -6.85 -2.08 -25.34
CA ALA A 187 -8.18 -2.37 -25.85
C ALA A 187 -8.17 -3.59 -26.78
#